data_763270889d5b2908dc628dca1cd29f86
#
_entry.id   763270889d5b2908dc628dca1cd29f86
#
_cell.length_a   1.000
_cell.length_b   1.000
_cell.length_c   1.000
_cell.angle_alpha   90.00
_cell.angle_beta   90.00
_cell.angle_gamma   90.00
#
_symmetry.space_group_name_H-M   'P 1'
#
loop_
_entity.id
_entity.type
_entity.pdbx_description
1 polymer ?
#
loop_
_entity_poly.entity_id
_entity_poly.type
_entity_poly.pdbx_seq_one_letter_code
_entity_poly.pdbx_strand_id
1 'polypeptide(L)'
;MFAPVVGLVLSALLLVAGVVGSLLESVGATTAPAAAELVVTLIFAVFLTTVLRIVRAVPDIRRESAATARAVANVQAVKPTEDTLVGRRLKLFKEAAEAGNDCEAVLSARSALDDSEMANKHHLDHALIWALPVFGFIGTALTMAAMVSAFSNALDSQGDPGVLITALKQHVLPELASAFGVTLIALFLSVLAFGAMALTERAERASVVAADEVFLIYIARLPAKQAAPAMHGLTQELAQSRGRTEELVKGLDALRTAVERLSAAESRPQKYTLVRDQ
;
A
#
# COMPACT_ATOMS: atom_id res chain seq x y z
N MET A 1 14.91 4.53 11.06
CA MET A 1 15.30 3.34 11.84
C MET A 1 14.60 3.22 13.22
N PHE A 2 14.17 4.30 13.86
CA PHE A 2 13.56 4.26 15.22
C PHE A 2 12.08 3.79 15.29
N ALA A 3 11.31 3.88 14.20
CA ALA A 3 9.87 3.57 14.21
C ALA A 3 9.54 2.12 14.64
N PRO A 4 10.18 1.06 14.11
CA PRO A 4 9.88 -0.31 14.53
C PRO A 4 10.25 -0.57 16.01
N VAL A 5 11.33 0.01 16.49
CA VAL A 5 11.74 -0.12 17.89
C VAL A 5 10.74 0.55 18.82
N VAL A 6 10.28 1.75 18.49
CA VAL A 6 9.26 2.47 19.26
C VAL A 6 7.92 1.72 19.22
N GLY A 7 7.52 1.18 18.06
CA GLY A 7 6.31 0.36 17.93
C GLY A 7 6.37 -0.89 18.80
N LEU A 8 7.52 -1.57 18.82
CA LEU A 8 7.77 -2.76 19.65
C LEU A 8 7.76 -2.44 21.16
N VAL A 9 8.41 -1.36 21.56
CA VAL A 9 8.42 -0.93 22.96
C VAL A 9 7.02 -0.53 23.42
N LEU A 10 6.27 0.21 22.60
CA LEU A 10 4.92 0.64 22.92
C LEU A 10 3.95 -0.55 23.00
N SER A 11 4.07 -1.54 22.12
CA SER A 11 3.24 -2.75 22.17
C SER A 11 3.56 -3.63 23.36
N ALA A 12 4.85 -3.76 23.74
CA ALA A 12 5.26 -4.43 24.96
C ALA A 12 4.70 -3.74 26.21
N LEU A 13 4.66 -2.42 26.20
CA LEU A 13 4.11 -1.61 27.29
C LEU A 13 2.58 -1.79 27.39
N LEU A 14 1.87 -1.88 26.26
CA LEU A 14 0.43 -2.20 26.21
C LEU A 14 0.13 -3.62 26.72
N LEU A 15 1.00 -4.58 26.44
CA LEU A 15 0.90 -5.93 26.98
C LEU A 15 1.07 -5.93 28.50
N VAL A 16 2.11 -5.27 29.01
CA VAL A 16 2.37 -5.15 30.45
C VAL A 16 1.25 -4.38 31.16
N ALA A 17 0.64 -3.41 30.51
CA ALA A 17 -0.50 -2.67 31.05
C ALA A 17 -1.82 -3.47 31.04
N GLY A 18 -1.81 -4.71 30.55
CA GLY A 18 -3.00 -5.57 30.50
C GLY A 18 -4.05 -5.18 29.44
N VAL A 19 -3.75 -4.18 28.59
CA VAL A 19 -4.67 -3.70 27.54
C VAL A 19 -4.92 -4.79 26.52
N VAL A 20 -3.90 -5.58 26.16
CA VAL A 20 -4.06 -6.70 25.23
C VAL A 20 -4.95 -7.78 25.81
N GLY A 21 -4.77 -8.11 27.09
CA GLY A 21 -5.64 -9.07 27.80
C GLY A 21 -7.08 -8.60 27.84
N SER A 22 -7.35 -7.35 28.22
CA SER A 22 -8.72 -6.80 28.28
C SER A 22 -9.41 -6.73 26.91
N LEU A 23 -8.67 -6.51 25.83
CA LEU A 23 -9.20 -6.57 24.47
C LEU A 23 -9.55 -8.00 24.05
N LEU A 24 -8.70 -8.97 24.39
CA LEU A 24 -8.98 -10.40 24.15
C LEU A 24 -10.23 -10.85 24.95
N GLU A 25 -10.34 -10.45 26.21
CA GLU A 25 -11.54 -10.71 27.03
C GLU A 25 -12.80 -10.09 26.43
N SER A 26 -12.72 -8.86 25.91
CA SER A 26 -13.88 -8.17 25.29
C SER A 26 -14.37 -8.88 24.02
N VAL A 27 -13.51 -9.64 23.36
CA VAL A 27 -13.84 -10.46 22.17
C VAL A 27 -14.21 -11.91 22.55
N GLY A 28 -14.31 -12.22 23.85
CA GLY A 28 -14.76 -13.52 24.36
C GLY A 28 -13.63 -14.52 24.65
N ALA A 29 -12.37 -14.10 24.56
CA ALA A 29 -11.20 -14.92 24.87
C ALA A 29 -10.84 -14.78 26.36
N THR A 30 -11.57 -15.48 27.23
CA THR A 30 -11.37 -15.40 28.69
C THR A 30 -10.10 -16.09 29.19
N THR A 31 -9.50 -16.98 28.40
CA THR A 31 -8.25 -17.68 28.68
C THR A 31 -7.45 -17.80 27.40
N ALA A 32 -6.77 -16.70 27.00
CA ALA A 32 -5.92 -16.78 25.82
C ALA A 32 -4.66 -17.59 26.11
N PRO A 33 -4.30 -18.59 25.29
CA PRO A 33 -3.01 -19.25 25.42
C PRO A 33 -1.88 -18.23 25.18
N ALA A 34 -0.74 -18.40 25.84
CA ALA A 34 0.41 -17.48 25.73
C ALA A 34 0.82 -17.20 24.27
N ALA A 35 0.62 -18.17 23.38
CA ALA A 35 0.85 -18.03 21.96
C ALA A 35 -0.08 -16.97 21.30
N ALA A 36 -1.36 -16.91 21.72
CA ALA A 36 -2.30 -15.91 21.21
C ALA A 36 -1.92 -14.50 21.67
N GLU A 37 -1.52 -14.32 22.92
CA GLU A 37 -1.05 -13.03 23.43
C GLU A 37 0.19 -12.54 22.71
N LEU A 38 1.15 -13.41 22.40
CA LEU A 38 2.33 -13.08 21.61
C LEU A 38 1.97 -12.59 20.21
N VAL A 39 1.07 -13.31 19.53
CA VAL A 39 0.63 -12.92 18.18
C VAL A 39 -0.12 -11.61 18.20
N VAL A 40 -1.02 -11.39 19.14
CA VAL A 40 -1.74 -10.12 19.28
C VAL A 40 -0.77 -8.97 19.59
N THR A 41 0.22 -9.21 20.43
CA THR A 41 1.28 -8.22 20.72
C THR A 41 2.05 -7.87 19.44
N LEU A 42 2.38 -8.86 18.62
CA LEU A 42 3.05 -8.64 17.34
C LEU A 42 2.17 -7.84 16.37
N ILE A 43 0.87 -8.16 16.30
CA ILE A 43 -0.10 -7.42 15.49
C ILE A 43 -0.15 -5.94 15.92
N PHE A 44 -0.22 -5.68 17.23
CA PHE A 44 -0.17 -4.31 17.75
C PHE A 44 1.15 -3.61 17.47
N ALA A 45 2.29 -4.33 17.56
CA ALA A 45 3.61 -3.77 17.25
C ALA A 45 3.68 -3.31 15.79
N VAL A 46 3.22 -4.14 14.86
CA VAL A 46 3.17 -3.80 13.42
C VAL A 46 2.22 -2.64 13.18
N PHE A 47 1.02 -2.69 13.74
CA PHE A 47 0.03 -1.62 13.62
C PHE A 47 0.56 -0.28 14.12
N LEU A 48 1.10 -0.24 15.35
CA LEU A 48 1.66 0.98 15.95
C LEU A 48 2.86 1.51 15.16
N THR A 49 3.71 0.61 14.65
CA THR A 49 4.81 0.99 13.76
C THR A 49 4.29 1.68 12.51
N THR A 50 3.27 1.13 11.86
CA THR A 50 2.65 1.70 10.67
C THR A 50 1.99 3.04 10.97
N VAL A 51 1.20 3.14 12.03
CA VAL A 51 0.55 4.40 12.45
C VAL A 51 1.60 5.47 12.76
N LEU A 52 2.68 5.12 13.48
CA LEU A 52 3.74 6.07 13.81
C LEU A 52 4.45 6.59 12.54
N ARG A 53 4.65 5.74 11.54
CA ARG A 53 5.21 6.14 10.25
C ARG A 53 4.27 7.10 9.52
N ILE A 54 2.97 6.80 9.48
CA ILE A 54 1.93 7.65 8.89
C ILE A 54 1.87 9.02 9.59
N VAL A 55 1.86 9.02 10.92
CA VAL A 55 1.82 10.27 11.72
C VAL A 55 3.05 11.14 11.45
N ARG A 56 4.21 10.52 11.24
CA ARG A 56 5.44 11.26 10.89
C ARG A 56 5.40 11.89 9.50
N ALA A 57 4.61 11.39 8.58
CA ALA A 57 4.43 11.99 7.26
C ALA A 57 3.56 13.26 7.30
N VAL A 58 2.67 13.41 8.30
CA VAL A 58 1.74 14.53 8.41
C VAL A 58 2.41 15.91 8.42
N PRO A 59 3.47 16.18 9.20
CA PRO A 59 4.14 17.49 9.18
C PRO A 59 4.77 17.80 7.82
N ASP A 60 5.31 16.80 7.11
CA ASP A 60 5.89 16.98 5.79
C ASP A 60 4.79 17.35 4.78
N ILE A 61 3.65 16.66 4.80
CA ILE A 61 2.48 16.98 3.96
C ILE A 61 1.99 18.40 4.23
N ARG A 62 1.92 18.82 5.49
CA ARG A 62 1.51 20.18 5.85
C ARG A 62 2.50 21.24 5.36
N ARG A 63 3.81 20.96 5.42
CA ARG A 63 4.84 21.85 4.88
C ARG A 63 4.74 21.98 3.38
N GLU A 64 4.56 20.85 2.67
CA GLU A 64 4.37 20.85 1.22
C GLU A 64 3.12 21.63 0.80
N SER A 65 1.98 21.38 1.43
CA SER A 65 0.74 22.09 1.13
C SER A 65 0.86 23.61 1.40
N ALA A 66 1.53 24.00 2.46
CA ALA A 66 1.78 25.40 2.77
C ALA A 66 2.75 26.07 1.78
N ALA A 67 3.78 25.34 1.32
CA ALA A 67 4.69 25.83 0.29
C ALA A 67 3.99 26.01 -1.05
N THR A 68 3.16 25.03 -1.44
CA THR A 68 2.37 25.09 -2.66
C THR A 68 1.35 26.23 -2.63
N ALA A 69 0.65 26.43 -1.51
CA ALA A 69 -0.28 27.55 -1.35
C ALA A 69 0.44 28.91 -1.50
N ARG A 70 1.64 29.06 -0.96
CA ARG A 70 2.46 30.27 -1.16
C ARG A 70 2.89 30.45 -2.61
N ALA A 71 3.25 29.34 -3.27
CA ALA A 71 3.66 29.36 -4.68
C ALA A 71 2.50 29.72 -5.63
N VAL A 72 1.28 29.28 -5.35
CA VAL A 72 0.08 29.69 -6.11
C VAL A 72 -0.12 31.20 -6.05
N ALA A 73 0.08 31.80 -4.88
CA ALA A 73 -0.01 33.24 -4.72
C ALA A 73 1.14 33.97 -5.43
N ASN A 74 2.37 33.52 -5.26
CA ASN A 74 3.55 34.07 -5.94
C ASN A 74 4.70 33.03 -5.91
N VAL A 75 5.05 32.46 -7.07
CA VAL A 75 6.15 31.49 -7.19
C VAL A 75 7.49 32.07 -6.71
N GLN A 76 7.73 33.37 -6.87
CA GLN A 76 8.96 34.02 -6.44
C GLN A 76 9.06 34.19 -4.91
N ALA A 77 7.95 34.04 -4.18
CA ALA A 77 7.95 34.08 -2.71
C ALA A 77 8.50 32.81 -2.09
N VAL A 78 8.60 31.70 -2.84
CA VAL A 78 9.18 30.45 -2.40
C VAL A 78 10.70 30.49 -2.59
N LYS A 79 11.45 30.20 -1.54
CA LYS A 79 12.90 30.16 -1.62
C LYS A 79 13.37 28.86 -2.25
N PRO A 80 14.29 28.89 -3.25
CA PRO A 80 14.85 27.67 -3.85
C PRO A 80 15.63 26.78 -2.86
N THR A 81 15.99 27.34 -1.70
CA THR A 81 16.66 26.64 -0.61
C THR A 81 15.71 25.87 0.32
N GLU A 82 14.39 26.06 0.18
CA GLU A 82 13.41 25.29 0.96
C GLU A 82 13.41 23.85 0.50
N ASP A 83 13.49 22.92 1.45
CA ASP A 83 13.37 21.47 1.17
C ASP A 83 11.91 21.08 1.03
N THR A 84 11.28 21.61 -0.02
CA THR A 84 9.91 21.33 -0.44
C THR A 84 9.89 20.98 -1.92
N LEU A 85 8.85 20.30 -2.39
CA LEU A 85 8.67 19.95 -3.81
C LEU A 85 8.80 21.19 -4.70
N VAL A 86 8.06 22.24 -4.34
CA VAL A 86 8.09 23.51 -5.09
C VAL A 86 9.46 24.16 -5.04
N GLY A 87 10.13 24.15 -3.88
CA GLY A 87 11.48 24.73 -3.72
C GLY A 87 12.53 23.99 -4.56
N ARG A 88 12.52 22.65 -4.53
CA ARG A 88 13.41 21.80 -5.34
C ARG A 88 13.18 22.01 -6.84
N ARG A 89 11.92 22.03 -7.27
CA ARG A 89 11.56 22.27 -8.67
C ARG A 89 11.95 23.67 -9.13
N LEU A 90 11.75 24.70 -8.29
CA LEU A 90 12.17 26.07 -8.61
C LEU A 90 13.70 26.18 -8.77
N LYS A 91 14.45 25.47 -7.94
CA LYS A 91 15.91 25.37 -8.07
C LYS A 91 16.31 24.76 -9.41
N LEU A 92 15.75 23.59 -9.73
CA LEU A 92 16.00 22.89 -11.00
C LEU A 92 15.60 23.73 -12.21
N PHE A 93 14.47 24.45 -12.11
CA PHE A 93 14.03 25.35 -13.18
C PHE A 93 15.05 26.45 -13.45
N LYS A 94 15.59 27.10 -12.40
CA LYS A 94 16.60 28.15 -12.53
C LYS A 94 17.89 27.61 -13.14
N GLU A 95 18.37 26.45 -12.64
CA GLU A 95 19.57 25.81 -13.18
C GLU A 95 19.39 25.41 -14.64
N ALA A 96 18.24 24.87 -15.03
CA ALA A 96 17.93 24.52 -16.41
C ALA A 96 17.88 25.76 -17.32
N ALA A 97 17.24 26.85 -16.84
CA ALA A 97 17.15 28.11 -17.59
C ALA A 97 18.54 28.77 -17.77
N GLU A 98 19.39 28.76 -16.76
CA GLU A 98 20.77 29.26 -16.82
C GLU A 98 21.65 28.45 -17.78
N ALA A 99 21.44 27.13 -17.81
CA ALA A 99 22.15 26.22 -18.71
C ALA A 99 21.60 26.23 -20.15
N GLY A 100 20.47 26.92 -20.40
CA GLY A 100 19.81 26.93 -21.72
C GLY A 100 19.12 25.61 -22.07
N ASN A 101 18.85 24.76 -21.07
CA ASN A 101 18.18 23.48 -21.25
C ASN A 101 16.64 23.70 -21.36
N ASP A 102 15.96 22.69 -21.89
CA ASP A 102 14.51 22.64 -21.91
C ASP A 102 13.96 22.48 -20.49
N CYS A 103 13.45 23.58 -19.94
CA CYS A 103 12.91 23.63 -18.58
C CYS A 103 11.69 22.71 -18.38
N GLU A 104 10.88 22.52 -19.42
CA GLU A 104 9.69 21.68 -19.35
C GLU A 104 10.08 20.19 -19.29
N ALA A 105 11.00 19.76 -20.15
CA ALA A 105 11.53 18.41 -20.12
C ALA A 105 12.18 18.08 -18.77
N VAL A 106 12.93 19.01 -18.18
CA VAL A 106 13.55 18.83 -16.87
C VAL A 106 12.50 18.74 -15.76
N LEU A 107 11.45 19.58 -15.80
CA LEU A 107 10.39 19.55 -14.80
C LEU A 107 9.50 18.31 -14.93
N SER A 108 9.17 17.86 -16.15
CA SER A 108 8.41 16.63 -16.36
C SER A 108 9.17 15.40 -15.88
N ALA A 109 10.47 15.31 -16.18
CA ALA A 109 11.33 14.25 -15.66
C ALA A 109 11.39 14.27 -14.12
N ARG A 110 11.47 15.46 -13.51
CA ARG A 110 11.46 15.58 -12.04
C ARG A 110 10.10 15.17 -11.44
N SER A 111 8.99 15.55 -12.07
CA SER A 111 7.65 15.11 -11.61
C SER A 111 7.52 13.59 -11.62
N ALA A 112 7.98 12.94 -12.69
CA ALA A 112 7.99 11.47 -12.77
C ALA A 112 8.87 10.81 -11.70
N LEU A 113 10.01 11.44 -11.35
CA LEU A 113 10.86 10.99 -10.26
C LEU A 113 10.18 11.18 -8.89
N ASP A 114 9.53 12.31 -8.65
CA ASP A 114 8.79 12.58 -7.41
C ASP A 114 7.68 11.54 -7.20
N ASP A 115 6.95 11.15 -8.26
CA ASP A 115 5.93 10.09 -8.22
C ASP A 115 6.55 8.72 -7.88
N SER A 116 7.69 8.40 -8.49
CA SER A 116 8.40 7.16 -8.22
C SER A 116 8.96 7.10 -6.80
N GLU A 117 9.56 8.19 -6.31
CA GLU A 117 10.06 8.32 -4.94
C GLU A 117 8.92 8.13 -3.93
N MET A 118 7.73 8.71 -4.20
CA MET A 118 6.55 8.58 -3.36
C MET A 118 6.04 7.12 -3.32
N ALA A 119 5.94 6.45 -4.47
CA ALA A 119 5.54 5.05 -4.54
C ALA A 119 6.49 4.14 -3.74
N ASN A 120 7.80 4.34 -3.89
CA ASN A 120 8.81 3.58 -3.16
C ASN A 120 8.77 3.83 -1.64
N LYS A 121 8.51 5.06 -1.21
CA LYS A 121 8.40 5.44 0.20
C LYS A 121 7.33 4.62 0.92
N HIS A 122 6.21 4.36 0.27
CA HIS A 122 5.05 3.68 0.85
C HIS A 122 5.02 2.16 0.68
N HIS A 123 5.93 1.62 -0.13
CA HIS A 123 5.98 0.18 -0.40
C HIS A 123 6.09 -0.68 0.88
N LEU A 124 6.94 -0.25 1.83
CA LEU A 124 7.09 -0.94 3.11
C LEU A 124 5.83 -0.82 3.98
N ASP A 125 5.15 0.34 3.95
CA ASP A 125 3.94 0.56 4.73
C ASP A 125 2.81 -0.33 4.25
N HIS A 126 2.65 -0.49 2.93
CA HIS A 126 1.72 -1.45 2.34
C HIS A 126 2.03 -2.89 2.75
N ALA A 127 3.31 -3.28 2.73
CA ALA A 127 3.72 -4.61 3.16
C ALA A 127 3.38 -4.87 4.64
N LEU A 128 3.59 -3.88 5.53
CA LEU A 128 3.25 -3.98 6.94
C LEU A 128 1.74 -4.09 7.16
N ILE A 129 0.94 -3.30 6.45
CA ILE A 129 -0.53 -3.35 6.52
C ILE A 129 -1.03 -4.72 6.07
N TRP A 130 -0.46 -5.27 4.99
CA TRP A 130 -0.81 -6.59 4.47
C TRP A 130 -0.38 -7.73 5.41
N ALA A 131 0.68 -7.53 6.19
CA ALA A 131 1.14 -8.50 7.17
C ALA A 131 0.16 -8.68 8.35
N LEU A 132 -0.65 -7.66 8.69
CA LEU A 132 -1.57 -7.72 9.83
C LEU A 132 -2.58 -8.90 9.72
N PRO A 133 -3.35 -9.07 8.62
CA PRO A 133 -4.22 -10.21 8.45
C PRO A 133 -3.47 -11.55 8.46
N VAL A 134 -2.25 -11.59 7.89
CA VAL A 134 -1.43 -12.79 7.87
C VAL A 134 -1.07 -13.23 9.28
N PHE A 135 -0.67 -12.30 10.15
CA PHE A 135 -0.44 -12.60 11.57
C PHE A 135 -1.73 -13.03 12.28
N GLY A 136 -2.87 -12.46 11.91
CA GLY A 136 -4.18 -12.93 12.39
C GLY A 136 -4.42 -14.40 12.05
N PHE A 137 -4.16 -14.83 10.81
CA PHE A 137 -4.25 -16.23 10.39
C PHE A 137 -3.26 -17.14 11.12
N ILE A 138 -2.02 -16.69 11.31
CA ILE A 138 -1.03 -17.43 12.09
C ILE A 138 -1.52 -17.62 13.52
N GLY A 139 -2.08 -16.59 14.13
CA GLY A 139 -2.68 -16.66 15.46
C GLY A 139 -3.81 -17.67 15.54
N THR A 140 -4.71 -17.67 14.56
CA THR A 140 -5.80 -18.67 14.48
C THR A 140 -5.23 -20.08 14.35
N ALA A 141 -4.23 -20.31 13.50
CA ALA A 141 -3.63 -21.61 13.34
C ALA A 141 -2.97 -22.14 14.63
N LEU A 142 -2.28 -21.26 15.37
CA LEU A 142 -1.63 -21.62 16.64
C LEU A 142 -2.65 -21.94 17.72
N THR A 143 -3.71 -21.15 17.85
CA THR A 143 -4.76 -21.40 18.84
C THR A 143 -5.56 -22.65 18.51
N MET A 144 -5.85 -22.92 17.22
CA MET A 144 -6.50 -24.15 16.79
C MET A 144 -5.64 -25.39 17.07
N ALA A 145 -4.32 -25.31 16.86
CA ALA A 145 -3.40 -26.41 17.20
C ALA A 145 -3.40 -26.71 18.71
N ALA A 146 -3.40 -25.66 19.55
CA ALA A 146 -3.50 -25.82 21.00
C ALA A 146 -4.84 -26.45 21.42
N MET A 147 -5.95 -26.01 20.81
CA MET A 147 -7.29 -26.56 21.04
C MET A 147 -7.35 -28.07 20.70
N VAL A 148 -6.84 -28.47 19.54
CA VAL A 148 -6.82 -29.89 19.12
C VAL A 148 -6.00 -30.71 20.10
N SER A 149 -4.84 -30.23 20.56
CA SER A 149 -4.01 -30.90 21.55
C SER A 149 -4.73 -31.06 22.89
N ALA A 150 -5.37 -29.99 23.39
CA ALA A 150 -6.17 -30.06 24.65
C ALA A 150 -7.31 -31.03 24.55
N PHE A 151 -8.01 -31.05 23.41
CA PHE A 151 -9.10 -31.99 23.17
C PHE A 151 -8.63 -33.45 23.08
N SER A 152 -7.50 -33.73 22.41
CA SER A 152 -6.89 -35.06 22.35
C SER A 152 -6.53 -35.58 23.74
N ASN A 153 -5.92 -34.76 24.57
CA ASN A 153 -5.57 -35.12 25.94
C ASN A 153 -6.83 -35.41 26.81
N ALA A 154 -7.93 -34.69 26.56
CA ALA A 154 -9.20 -34.94 27.25
C ALA A 154 -9.86 -36.27 26.83
N LEU A 155 -9.71 -36.66 25.57
CA LEU A 155 -10.20 -37.97 25.06
C LEU A 155 -9.42 -39.16 25.66
N ASP A 156 -8.11 -39.00 25.83
CA ASP A 156 -7.26 -40.05 26.38
C ASP A 156 -7.52 -40.31 27.89
N SER A 157 -8.10 -39.34 28.61
CA SER A 157 -8.36 -39.42 30.05
C SER A 157 -9.68 -40.08 30.43
N GLN A 158 -9.96 -41.27 29.91
CA GLN A 158 -11.04 -42.18 30.36
C GLN A 158 -12.49 -41.79 30.00
N GLY A 159 -12.90 -41.81 28.77
CA GLY A 159 -14.25 -42.14 28.28
C GLY A 159 -15.53 -41.69 29.02
N ASP A 160 -15.42 -40.93 30.11
CA ASP A 160 -16.59 -40.41 30.82
C ASP A 160 -17.19 -39.20 30.07
N PRO A 161 -18.44 -39.31 29.61
CA PRO A 161 -19.12 -38.22 28.90
C PRO A 161 -19.13 -36.90 29.67
N GLY A 162 -19.13 -36.92 31.00
CA GLY A 162 -19.09 -35.72 31.86
C GLY A 162 -17.76 -34.98 31.77
N VAL A 163 -16.65 -35.68 31.70
CA VAL A 163 -15.30 -35.12 31.53
C VAL A 163 -15.17 -34.48 30.14
N LEU A 164 -15.71 -35.15 29.12
CA LEU A 164 -15.68 -34.64 27.76
C LEU A 164 -16.46 -33.31 27.58
N ILE A 165 -17.65 -33.24 28.16
CA ILE A 165 -18.48 -32.02 28.15
C ILE A 165 -17.77 -30.89 28.89
N THR A 166 -17.12 -31.18 29.98
CA THR A 166 -16.38 -30.20 30.78
C THR A 166 -15.17 -29.70 30.02
N ALA A 167 -14.38 -30.57 29.38
CA ALA A 167 -13.24 -30.22 28.53
C ALA A 167 -13.68 -29.37 27.33
N LEU A 168 -14.80 -29.71 26.71
CA LEU A 168 -15.35 -28.90 25.59
C LEU A 168 -15.68 -27.48 26.04
N LYS A 169 -16.36 -27.32 27.19
CA LYS A 169 -16.79 -26.01 27.70
C LYS A 169 -15.61 -25.19 28.25
N GLN A 170 -14.65 -25.81 28.89
CA GLN A 170 -13.57 -25.10 29.61
C GLN A 170 -12.35 -24.83 28.74
N HIS A 171 -12.10 -25.67 27.72
CA HIS A 171 -10.90 -25.55 26.88
C HIS A 171 -11.23 -25.29 25.41
N VAL A 172 -12.08 -26.11 24.79
CA VAL A 172 -12.29 -26.03 23.34
C VAL A 172 -13.03 -24.75 22.92
N LEU A 173 -14.14 -24.43 23.59
CA LEU A 173 -14.94 -23.24 23.24
C LEU A 173 -14.21 -21.91 23.51
N PRO A 174 -13.51 -21.72 24.63
CA PRO A 174 -12.72 -20.49 24.86
C PRO A 174 -11.55 -20.33 23.89
N GLU A 175 -10.84 -21.43 23.56
CA GLU A 175 -9.74 -21.38 22.58
C GLU A 175 -10.23 -21.08 21.17
N LEU A 176 -11.40 -21.62 20.80
CA LEU A 176 -12.04 -21.30 19.53
C LEU A 176 -12.43 -19.81 19.47
N ALA A 177 -13.03 -19.29 20.52
CA ALA A 177 -13.36 -17.87 20.62
C ALA A 177 -12.12 -16.97 20.54
N SER A 178 -11.03 -17.38 21.23
CA SER A 178 -9.73 -16.69 21.16
C SER A 178 -9.18 -16.68 19.74
N ALA A 179 -9.24 -17.80 19.01
CA ALA A 179 -8.78 -17.91 17.64
C ALA A 179 -9.46 -16.87 16.72
N PHE A 180 -10.80 -16.83 16.77
CA PHE A 180 -11.56 -15.85 15.99
C PHE A 180 -11.31 -14.42 16.46
N GLY A 181 -11.16 -14.19 17.76
CA GLY A 181 -10.86 -12.89 18.35
C GLY A 181 -9.55 -12.30 17.80
N VAL A 182 -8.47 -13.08 17.76
CA VAL A 182 -7.18 -12.65 17.21
C VAL A 182 -7.31 -12.21 15.75
N THR A 183 -8.00 -12.99 14.94
CA THR A 183 -8.21 -12.67 13.52
C THR A 183 -9.07 -11.42 13.34
N LEU A 184 -10.12 -11.29 14.13
CA LEU A 184 -11.01 -10.12 14.10
C LEU A 184 -10.24 -8.82 14.43
N ILE A 185 -9.42 -8.85 15.49
CA ILE A 185 -8.59 -7.71 15.87
C ILE A 185 -7.61 -7.37 14.73
N ALA A 186 -6.93 -8.38 14.17
CA ALA A 186 -5.98 -8.17 13.08
C ALA A 186 -6.63 -7.53 11.85
N LEU A 187 -7.80 -8.02 11.44
CA LEU A 187 -8.56 -7.47 10.31
C LEU A 187 -9.03 -6.05 10.58
N PHE A 188 -9.57 -5.79 11.77
CA PHE A 188 -10.03 -4.45 12.15
C PHE A 188 -8.88 -3.43 12.12
N LEU A 189 -7.73 -3.76 12.73
CA LEU A 189 -6.55 -2.91 12.72
C LEU A 189 -5.97 -2.72 11.31
N SER A 190 -6.01 -3.77 10.47
CA SER A 190 -5.60 -3.67 9.07
C SER A 190 -6.47 -2.68 8.28
N VAL A 191 -7.78 -2.73 8.44
CA VAL A 191 -8.71 -1.78 7.77
C VAL A 191 -8.45 -0.35 8.22
N LEU A 192 -8.23 -0.12 9.53
CA LEU A 192 -7.90 1.21 10.05
C LEU A 192 -6.56 1.72 9.49
N ALA A 193 -5.53 0.87 9.49
CA ALA A 193 -4.21 1.23 8.96
C ALA A 193 -4.27 1.52 7.45
N PHE A 194 -5.00 0.69 6.70
CA PHE A 194 -5.21 0.89 5.26
C PHE A 194 -5.94 2.21 4.97
N GLY A 195 -7.01 2.50 5.71
CA GLY A 195 -7.75 3.76 5.57
C GLY A 195 -6.88 4.99 5.86
N ALA A 196 -6.10 4.95 6.95
CA ALA A 196 -5.17 6.02 7.29
C ALA A 196 -4.09 6.20 6.21
N MET A 197 -3.56 5.10 5.67
CA MET A 197 -2.57 5.12 4.61
C MET A 197 -3.12 5.72 3.32
N ALA A 198 -4.31 5.29 2.91
CA ALA A 198 -4.98 5.80 1.71
C ALA A 198 -5.23 7.32 1.77
N LEU A 199 -5.61 7.84 2.95
CA LEU A 199 -5.77 9.27 3.17
C LEU A 199 -4.44 10.03 3.07
N THR A 200 -3.37 9.45 3.60
CA THR A 200 -2.02 10.04 3.55
C THR A 200 -1.50 10.10 2.12
N GLU A 201 -1.58 9.01 1.36
CA GLU A 201 -1.20 8.96 -0.04
C GLU A 201 -2.00 9.95 -0.89
N ARG A 202 -3.30 10.04 -0.64
CA ARG A 202 -4.15 11.01 -1.34
C ARG A 202 -3.68 12.45 -1.10
N ALA A 203 -3.32 12.78 0.14
CA ALA A 203 -2.83 14.11 0.49
C ALA A 203 -1.46 14.40 -0.12
N GLU A 204 -0.54 13.42 -0.13
CA GLU A 204 0.77 13.56 -0.78
C GLU A 204 0.63 13.73 -2.30
N ARG A 205 -0.18 12.91 -2.97
CA ARG A 205 -0.45 13.02 -4.41
C ARG A 205 -1.07 14.38 -4.77
N ALA A 206 -2.01 14.87 -3.95
CA ALA A 206 -2.58 16.19 -4.15
C ALA A 206 -1.53 17.31 -4.11
N SER A 207 -0.50 17.17 -3.25
CA SER A 207 0.61 18.13 -3.18
C SER A 207 1.50 18.09 -4.42
N VAL A 208 1.74 16.92 -5.00
CA VAL A 208 2.51 16.77 -6.26
C VAL A 208 1.75 17.41 -7.42
N VAL A 209 0.47 17.07 -7.58
CA VAL A 209 -0.38 17.63 -8.65
C VAL A 209 -0.49 19.14 -8.54
N ALA A 210 -0.68 19.66 -7.33
CA ALA A 210 -0.73 21.11 -7.10
C ALA A 210 0.61 21.81 -7.39
N ALA A 211 1.74 21.14 -7.13
CA ALA A 211 3.05 21.66 -7.52
C ALA A 211 3.22 21.68 -9.05
N ASP A 212 2.75 20.65 -9.76
CA ASP A 212 2.77 20.62 -11.24
C ASP A 212 1.94 21.76 -11.81
N GLU A 213 0.73 21.99 -11.29
CA GLU A 213 -0.15 23.07 -11.73
C GLU A 213 0.50 24.45 -11.56
N VAL A 214 1.18 24.70 -10.43
CA VAL A 214 1.92 25.94 -10.18
C VAL A 214 2.96 26.20 -11.27
N PHE A 215 3.74 25.16 -11.62
CA PHE A 215 4.79 25.31 -12.63
C PHE A 215 4.24 25.43 -14.04
N LEU A 216 3.16 24.75 -14.40
CA LEU A 216 2.48 24.94 -15.67
C LEU A 216 2.00 26.37 -15.85
N ILE A 217 1.37 26.96 -14.82
CA ILE A 217 0.93 28.35 -14.83
C ILE A 217 2.14 29.30 -14.91
N TYR A 218 3.22 28.99 -14.21
CA TYR A 218 4.42 29.81 -14.22
C TYR A 218 5.09 29.83 -15.59
N ILE A 219 5.26 28.66 -16.22
CA ILE A 219 5.83 28.53 -17.57
C ILE A 219 4.96 29.24 -18.61
N ALA A 220 3.63 29.12 -18.51
CA ALA A 220 2.70 29.78 -19.42
C ALA A 220 2.76 31.34 -19.36
N ARG A 221 3.25 31.88 -18.24
CA ARG A 221 3.42 33.35 -18.04
C ARG A 221 4.81 33.86 -18.46
N LEU A 222 5.75 32.98 -18.81
CA LEU A 222 7.07 33.41 -19.25
C LEU A 222 7.00 34.09 -20.64
N PRO A 223 7.83 35.12 -20.90
CA PRO A 223 7.89 35.71 -22.22
C PRO A 223 8.33 34.68 -23.27
N ALA A 224 7.74 34.71 -24.45
CA ALA A 224 7.89 33.72 -25.53
C ALA A 224 9.35 33.39 -25.90
N LYS A 225 10.30 34.27 -25.60
CA LYS A 225 11.74 34.07 -25.84
C LYS A 225 12.37 33.01 -24.90
N GLN A 226 11.76 32.76 -23.75
CA GLN A 226 12.15 31.75 -22.78
C GLN A 226 11.25 30.48 -22.86
N ALA A 227 10.07 30.60 -23.46
CA ALA A 227 9.12 29.55 -23.64
C ALA A 227 9.31 28.77 -24.97
N ALA A 228 10.01 29.31 -25.92
CA ALA A 228 10.19 28.71 -27.25
C ALA A 228 10.88 27.32 -27.23
N PRO A 229 11.89 27.03 -26.39
CA PRO A 229 12.41 25.67 -26.27
C PRO A 229 11.44 24.71 -25.55
N ALA A 230 10.60 25.23 -24.62
CA ALA A 230 9.66 24.43 -23.85
C ALA A 230 8.50 23.87 -24.70
N MET A 231 7.99 24.65 -25.66
CA MET A 231 6.91 24.18 -26.56
C MET A 231 7.35 23.11 -27.56
N HIS A 232 8.65 23.07 -27.91
CA HIS A 232 9.17 22.04 -28.82
C HIS A 232 9.18 20.66 -28.17
N GLY A 233 9.47 20.57 -26.85
CA GLY A 233 9.44 19.32 -26.09
C GLY A 233 8.04 18.73 -26.02
N LEU A 234 7.02 19.53 -25.69
CA LEU A 234 5.60 19.10 -25.61
C LEU A 234 5.08 18.57 -26.95
N THR A 235 5.38 19.27 -28.06
CA THR A 235 4.97 18.81 -29.39
C THR A 235 5.68 17.51 -29.77
N GLN A 236 6.92 17.32 -29.37
CA GLN A 236 7.66 16.09 -29.63
C GLN A 236 7.16 14.92 -28.76
N GLU A 237 6.89 15.15 -27.47
CA GLU A 237 6.31 14.11 -26.60
C GLU A 237 4.88 13.71 -27.03
N LEU A 238 4.05 14.68 -27.40
CA LEU A 238 2.73 14.41 -27.96
C LEU A 238 2.81 13.62 -29.27
N ALA A 239 3.77 13.94 -30.15
CA ALA A 239 4.01 13.18 -31.36
C ALA A 239 4.50 11.76 -31.06
N GLN A 240 5.39 11.59 -30.09
CA GLN A 240 5.91 10.29 -29.65
C GLN A 240 4.85 9.46 -28.93
N SER A 241 4.01 10.07 -28.11
CA SER A 241 2.89 9.40 -27.42
C SER A 241 1.83 8.96 -28.43
N ARG A 242 1.52 9.78 -29.45
CA ARG A 242 0.65 9.40 -30.56
C ARG A 242 1.22 8.23 -31.36
N GLY A 243 2.53 8.25 -31.65
CA GLY A 243 3.19 7.13 -32.33
C GLY A 243 3.10 5.82 -31.57
N ARG A 244 3.31 5.85 -30.22
CA ARG A 244 3.14 4.67 -29.35
C ARG A 244 1.69 4.17 -29.31
N THR A 245 0.72 5.10 -29.30
CA THR A 245 -0.70 4.73 -29.30
C THR A 245 -1.09 4.08 -30.64
N GLU A 246 -0.57 4.59 -31.75
CA GLU A 246 -0.79 4.00 -33.08
C GLU A 246 -0.14 2.61 -33.21
N GLU A 247 1.05 2.40 -32.66
CA GLU A 247 1.70 1.08 -32.61
C GLU A 247 0.91 0.09 -31.76
N LEU A 248 0.38 0.52 -30.61
CA LEU A 248 -0.49 -0.31 -29.76
C LEU A 248 -1.79 -0.67 -30.48
N VAL A 249 -2.42 0.25 -31.18
CA VAL A 249 -3.63 -0.02 -31.97
C VAL A 249 -3.32 -1.02 -33.09
N LYS A 250 -2.21 -0.85 -33.83
CA LYS A 250 -1.77 -1.84 -34.84
C LYS A 250 -1.48 -3.21 -34.23
N GLY A 251 -0.86 -3.25 -33.06
CA GLY A 251 -0.63 -4.50 -32.31
C GLY A 251 -1.92 -5.19 -31.89
N LEU A 252 -2.92 -4.43 -31.43
CA LEU A 252 -4.25 -4.95 -31.10
C LEU A 252 -5.00 -5.48 -32.32
N ASP A 253 -4.94 -4.80 -33.46
CA ASP A 253 -5.54 -5.27 -34.71
C ASP A 253 -4.87 -6.54 -35.23
N ALA A 254 -3.54 -6.65 -35.11
CA ALA A 254 -2.82 -7.86 -35.47
C ALA A 254 -3.19 -9.04 -34.54
N LEU A 255 -3.31 -8.81 -33.24
CA LEU A 255 -3.79 -9.79 -32.26
C LEU A 255 -5.23 -10.24 -32.56
N ARG A 256 -6.12 -9.30 -32.84
CA ARG A 256 -7.51 -9.59 -33.24
C ARG A 256 -7.56 -10.48 -34.50
N THR A 257 -6.78 -10.14 -35.50
CA THR A 257 -6.71 -10.93 -36.74
C THR A 257 -6.15 -12.33 -36.50
N ALA A 258 -5.16 -12.47 -35.59
CA ALA A 258 -4.61 -13.77 -35.21
C ALA A 258 -5.64 -14.63 -34.44
N VAL A 259 -6.41 -14.04 -33.53
CA VAL A 259 -7.48 -14.71 -32.80
C VAL A 259 -8.60 -15.14 -33.75
N GLU A 260 -9.01 -14.30 -34.72
CA GLU A 260 -10.00 -14.64 -35.73
C GLU A 260 -9.53 -15.81 -36.62
N ARG A 261 -8.23 -15.86 -36.97
CA ARG A 261 -7.64 -16.98 -37.71
C ARG A 261 -7.62 -18.27 -36.90
N LEU A 262 -7.30 -18.21 -35.62
CA LEU A 262 -7.33 -19.36 -34.72
C LEU A 262 -8.74 -19.89 -34.52
N SER A 263 -9.73 -19.03 -34.30
CA SER A 263 -11.12 -19.43 -34.16
C SER A 263 -11.68 -20.04 -35.45
N ALA A 264 -11.29 -19.52 -36.60
CA ALA A 264 -11.65 -20.09 -37.91
C ALA A 264 -10.96 -21.43 -38.20
N ALA A 265 -9.74 -21.66 -37.63
CA ALA A 265 -9.05 -22.95 -37.74
C ALA A 265 -9.69 -24.01 -36.84
N GLU A 266 -10.12 -23.63 -35.66
CA GLU A 266 -10.79 -24.52 -34.69
C GLU A 266 -12.21 -24.91 -35.13
N SER A 267 -12.89 -24.04 -35.86
CA SER A 267 -14.23 -24.31 -36.40
C SER A 267 -14.24 -25.20 -37.66
N ARG A 268 -13.07 -25.60 -38.19
CA ARG A 268 -13.01 -26.57 -39.29
C ARG A 268 -13.34 -27.96 -38.75
N PRO A 269 -14.38 -28.66 -39.32
CA PRO A 269 -14.72 -30.00 -38.87
C PRO A 269 -13.56 -30.96 -39.13
N GLN A 270 -12.98 -31.52 -38.09
CA GLN A 270 -11.98 -32.59 -38.22
C GLN A 270 -12.66 -33.81 -38.81
N LYS A 271 -12.36 -34.12 -40.07
CA LYS A 271 -12.75 -35.39 -40.71
C LYS A 271 -11.90 -36.51 -40.06
N TYR A 272 -12.47 -37.19 -39.07
CA TYR A 272 -11.93 -38.45 -38.60
C TYR A 272 -12.26 -39.55 -39.63
N THR A 273 -11.25 -39.99 -40.36
CA THR A 273 -11.32 -41.25 -41.15
C THR A 273 -11.09 -42.39 -40.17
N LEU A 274 -12.19 -43.11 -39.82
CA LEU A 274 -12.07 -44.38 -39.11
C LEU A 274 -11.43 -45.40 -40.07
N VAL A 275 -10.16 -45.72 -39.85
CA VAL A 275 -9.52 -46.87 -40.51
C VAL A 275 -10.05 -48.12 -39.78
N ARG A 276 -10.87 -48.89 -40.50
CA ARG A 276 -11.36 -50.20 -40.05
C ARG A 276 -10.29 -51.21 -40.44
N ASP A 277 -9.50 -51.64 -39.50
CA ASP A 277 -8.62 -52.78 -39.68
C ASP A 277 -9.48 -54.05 -39.82
N GLN A 278 -9.28 -54.73 -40.95
CA GLN A 278 -9.76 -56.10 -41.21
C GLN A 278 -8.73 -57.12 -40.73
#